data_34178c6968682c7d25ef85e8f71ad415
#
_entry.id   34178c6968682c7d25ef85e8f71ad415
#
_cell.length_a   1.000
_cell.length_b   1.000
_cell.length_c   1.000
_cell.angle_alpha   90.00
_cell.angle_beta   90.00
_cell.angle_gamma   90.00
#
_symmetry.space_group_name_H-M   'P 1'
#
loop_
_entity.id
_entity.type
_entity.pdbx_description
1 polymer ?
#
loop_
_entity_poly.entity_id
_entity_poly.type
_entity_poly.pdbx_seq_one_letter_code
_entity_poly.pdbx_strand_id
1 'polypeptide(L)'
;MILPEWTISELQEGMESGELTARRLAELYMQRIATVDKDGPLLNSVIEVNPDALEIADALDAERKAGKVRSLLHGVPILIKDNIDTHDRMQTTAGSLALEGNISAKDAFIVRQLRKAGALIMGKTNLSEWANFRGKRSVSGWSSRGGLTRNPYALDRSACGSSSGSGAAVAANLCAAAVGTETDGSIICPSQTNGIVGMKPTLGLLSRSGIIPIAHSQDTPGPMARTVADAAILLGAMTGVDERDSATKLSRKRNFSNYTKFLDLNGLEGARIGVARNMVGTNARILKIFDHCIEVMKHLGAVIIDPADVSNFDKFGKTELEVLHYEFKADLNKYLKSLDGNGRVRSMEDVIKFNEENKDSVMPYFGQEHMLTAQEKPSLSDKKYREALAKNHRFTRKDGIDATMRKHKLDALVVPSGGPAWMIDLVNGDSINWDMESTSPAAVAGYPHITVPAGYMFGLPVGISFFAQAWRESTLIKFAYAFEQATQFRRQPRFLPTTILSA
;
A
#
# COMPACT_ATOMS: atom_id res chain seq x y z
N MET A 1 15.52 -12.33 -21.17
CA MET A 1 16.37 -11.13 -20.93
C MET A 1 16.07 -10.63 -19.52
N ILE A 2 17.11 -10.41 -18.70
CA ILE A 2 16.90 -9.85 -17.34
C ILE A 2 16.67 -8.36 -17.55
N LEU A 3 15.47 -7.87 -17.17
CA LEU A 3 15.14 -6.44 -17.18
C LEU A 3 15.81 -5.82 -15.94
N PRO A 4 16.68 -4.80 -16.08
CA PRO A 4 17.25 -4.10 -14.94
C PRO A 4 16.18 -3.46 -14.05
N GLU A 5 16.47 -3.34 -12.75
CA GLU A 5 15.57 -2.69 -11.78
C GLU A 5 15.81 -1.17 -11.75
N TRP A 6 15.63 -0.51 -12.89
CA TRP A 6 15.83 0.93 -12.99
C TRP A 6 14.95 1.70 -12.00
N THR A 7 15.51 2.72 -11.39
CA THR A 7 14.79 3.77 -10.70
C THR A 7 14.05 4.67 -11.69
N ILE A 8 13.07 5.44 -11.21
CA ILE A 8 12.36 6.42 -12.06
C ILE A 8 13.35 7.42 -12.66
N SER A 9 14.38 7.84 -11.93
CA SER A 9 15.41 8.76 -12.43
C SER A 9 16.21 8.14 -13.57
N GLU A 10 16.70 6.90 -13.43
CA GLU A 10 17.42 6.18 -14.49
C GLU A 10 16.54 5.94 -15.73
N LEU A 11 15.23 5.67 -15.54
CA LEU A 11 14.29 5.59 -16.65
C LEU A 11 14.17 6.93 -17.40
N GLN A 12 14.15 8.05 -16.67
CA GLN A 12 14.12 9.38 -17.30
C GLN A 12 15.43 9.67 -18.05
N GLU A 13 16.58 9.36 -17.47
CA GLU A 13 17.89 9.50 -18.14
C GLU A 13 17.95 8.66 -19.42
N GLY A 14 17.49 7.41 -19.41
CA GLY A 14 17.40 6.56 -20.59
C GLY A 14 16.44 7.08 -21.66
N MET A 15 15.32 7.71 -21.25
CA MET A 15 14.38 8.34 -22.19
C MET A 15 14.91 9.71 -22.72
N GLU A 16 15.69 10.42 -21.95
CA GLU A 16 16.33 11.68 -22.37
C GLU A 16 17.47 11.43 -23.35
N SER A 17 18.29 10.40 -23.12
CA SER A 17 19.36 9.99 -24.05
C SER A 17 18.83 9.35 -25.34
N GLY A 18 17.57 8.90 -25.37
CA GLY A 18 16.96 8.19 -26.48
C GLY A 18 17.28 6.68 -26.52
N GLU A 19 17.92 6.13 -25.49
CA GLU A 19 18.13 4.67 -25.33
C GLU A 19 16.84 3.93 -25.04
N LEU A 20 15.92 4.62 -24.35
CA LEU A 20 14.59 4.12 -24.00
C LEU A 20 13.50 5.02 -24.58
N THR A 21 12.31 4.46 -24.72
CA THR A 21 11.07 5.20 -24.98
C THR A 21 9.97 4.68 -24.06
N ALA A 22 8.93 5.46 -23.80
CA ALA A 22 7.77 5.01 -23.03
C ALA A 22 7.15 3.76 -23.67
N ARG A 23 7.08 3.72 -25.01
CA ARG A 23 6.63 2.55 -25.78
C ARG A 23 7.49 1.33 -25.49
N ARG A 24 8.82 1.47 -25.59
CA ARG A 24 9.74 0.35 -25.35
C ARG A 24 9.65 -0.17 -23.93
N LEU A 25 9.53 0.71 -22.93
CA LEU A 25 9.34 0.35 -21.53
C LEU A 25 8.03 -0.42 -21.32
N ALA A 26 6.92 0.04 -21.91
CA ALA A 26 5.64 -0.66 -21.83
C ALA A 26 5.75 -2.08 -22.40
N GLU A 27 6.37 -2.26 -23.58
CA GLU A 27 6.60 -3.58 -24.20
C GLU A 27 7.44 -4.49 -23.30
N LEU A 28 8.52 -3.99 -22.71
CA LEU A 28 9.40 -4.77 -21.83
C LEU A 28 8.65 -5.24 -20.56
N TYR A 29 7.89 -4.36 -19.93
CA TYR A 29 7.12 -4.71 -18.74
C TYR A 29 5.94 -5.65 -19.08
N MET A 30 5.24 -5.42 -20.20
CA MET A 30 4.18 -6.35 -20.67
C MET A 30 4.73 -7.75 -20.94
N GLN A 31 5.89 -7.84 -21.60
CA GLN A 31 6.55 -9.12 -21.84
C GLN A 31 6.92 -9.81 -20.53
N ARG A 32 7.42 -9.04 -19.55
CA ARG A 32 7.76 -9.57 -18.22
C ARG A 32 6.51 -10.01 -17.45
N ILE A 33 5.41 -9.27 -17.52
CA ILE A 33 4.12 -9.68 -16.97
C ILE A 33 3.69 -11.02 -17.59
N ALA A 34 3.77 -11.16 -18.90
CA ALA A 34 3.40 -12.41 -19.57
C ALA A 34 4.24 -13.61 -19.11
N THR A 35 5.56 -13.44 -18.90
CA THR A 35 6.49 -14.54 -18.62
C THR A 35 6.74 -14.82 -17.14
N VAL A 36 6.43 -13.90 -16.24
CA VAL A 36 6.70 -14.04 -14.79
C VAL A 36 5.41 -14.04 -13.98
N ASP A 37 4.43 -13.23 -14.40
CA ASP A 37 3.18 -13.06 -13.66
C ASP A 37 2.08 -14.02 -14.13
N LYS A 38 1.98 -14.25 -15.44
CA LYS A 38 0.93 -15.08 -16.07
C LYS A 38 1.41 -16.46 -16.47
N ASP A 39 2.72 -16.65 -16.54
CA ASP A 39 3.39 -17.92 -16.81
C ASP A 39 4.63 -18.05 -15.92
N GLY A 40 5.40 -19.13 -16.01
CA GLY A 40 6.61 -19.38 -15.23
C GLY A 40 6.33 -19.40 -13.72
N PRO A 41 6.85 -18.42 -12.95
CA PRO A 41 6.58 -18.32 -11.50
C PRO A 41 5.11 -18.16 -11.14
N LEU A 42 4.29 -17.63 -12.04
CA LEU A 42 2.84 -17.48 -11.87
C LEU A 42 2.49 -16.66 -10.63
N LEU A 43 3.05 -15.45 -10.56
CA LEU A 43 2.84 -14.56 -9.39
C LEU A 43 1.40 -14.09 -9.27
N ASN A 44 0.72 -13.91 -10.40
CA ASN A 44 -0.66 -13.48 -10.47
C ASN A 44 -0.92 -12.15 -9.73
N SER A 45 0.01 -11.22 -9.86
CA SER A 45 -0.02 -9.91 -9.22
C SER A 45 -0.75 -8.84 -10.03
N VAL A 46 -0.80 -8.98 -11.35
CA VAL A 46 -1.52 -8.09 -12.27
C VAL A 46 -2.86 -8.74 -12.63
N ILE A 47 -3.98 -8.09 -12.29
CA ILE A 47 -5.32 -8.63 -12.60
C ILE A 47 -5.77 -8.25 -14.01
N GLU A 48 -5.34 -7.08 -14.49
CA GLU A 48 -5.72 -6.57 -15.81
C GLU A 48 -4.62 -5.65 -16.36
N VAL A 49 -4.26 -5.84 -17.65
CA VAL A 49 -3.34 -4.96 -18.38
C VAL A 49 -4.17 -3.94 -19.16
N ASN A 50 -3.75 -2.69 -19.17
CA ASN A 50 -4.42 -1.64 -19.91
C ASN A 50 -4.32 -1.89 -21.43
N PRO A 51 -5.44 -2.15 -22.12
CA PRO A 51 -5.42 -2.43 -23.55
C PRO A 51 -4.93 -1.24 -24.40
N ASP A 52 -4.96 -0.02 -23.85
CA ASP A 52 -4.54 1.21 -24.53
C ASP A 52 -3.11 1.63 -24.16
N ALA A 53 -2.39 0.84 -23.35
CA ALA A 53 -1.09 1.24 -22.79
C ALA A 53 -0.06 1.61 -23.86
N LEU A 54 -0.01 0.87 -24.96
CA LEU A 54 0.96 1.13 -26.04
C LEU A 54 0.62 2.40 -26.83
N GLU A 55 -0.65 2.68 -27.08
CA GLU A 55 -1.10 3.92 -27.73
C GLU A 55 -0.83 5.14 -26.85
N ILE A 56 -1.10 5.02 -25.55
CA ILE A 56 -0.77 6.07 -24.57
C ILE A 56 0.74 6.31 -24.51
N ALA A 57 1.55 5.26 -24.56
CA ALA A 57 3.00 5.36 -24.56
C ALA A 57 3.52 6.10 -25.81
N ASP A 58 2.99 5.78 -27.00
CA ASP A 58 3.32 6.47 -28.24
C ASP A 58 3.00 7.98 -28.17
N ALA A 59 1.85 8.33 -27.57
CA ALA A 59 1.47 9.73 -27.38
C ALA A 59 2.43 10.46 -26.43
N LEU A 60 2.86 9.83 -25.33
CA LEU A 60 3.84 10.38 -24.40
C LEU A 60 5.23 10.53 -25.03
N ASP A 61 5.65 9.58 -25.87
CA ASP A 61 6.89 9.68 -26.65
C ASP A 61 6.83 10.84 -27.66
N ALA A 62 5.68 11.06 -28.31
CA ALA A 62 5.48 12.18 -29.21
C ALA A 62 5.53 13.52 -28.46
N GLU A 63 4.95 13.61 -27.26
CA GLU A 63 5.07 14.80 -26.40
C GLU A 63 6.52 15.09 -26.02
N ARG A 64 7.28 14.05 -25.61
CA ARG A 64 8.71 14.19 -25.27
C ARG A 64 9.52 14.70 -26.47
N LYS A 65 9.31 14.13 -27.67
CA LYS A 65 9.96 14.60 -28.91
C LYS A 65 9.64 16.05 -29.21
N ALA A 66 8.45 16.53 -28.83
CA ALA A 66 8.05 17.95 -28.98
C ALA A 66 8.54 18.84 -27.81
N GLY A 67 9.43 18.33 -26.93
CA GLY A 67 9.96 19.07 -25.77
C GLY A 67 8.99 19.23 -24.60
N LYS A 68 7.89 18.45 -24.57
CA LYS A 68 6.84 18.54 -23.55
C LYS A 68 6.95 17.41 -22.54
N VAL A 69 7.95 17.45 -21.67
CA VAL A 69 8.06 16.51 -20.53
C VAL A 69 7.28 17.08 -19.34
N ARG A 70 6.28 16.33 -18.87
CA ARG A 70 5.33 16.83 -17.84
C ARG A 70 5.92 16.79 -16.43
N SER A 71 6.65 15.72 -16.08
CA SER A 71 7.31 15.52 -14.78
C SER A 71 8.28 14.34 -14.86
N LEU A 72 8.89 13.95 -13.71
CA LEU A 72 9.69 12.73 -13.59
C LEU A 72 8.89 11.44 -13.85
N LEU A 73 7.56 11.48 -13.85
CA LEU A 73 6.72 10.32 -14.20
C LEU A 73 6.36 10.27 -15.70
N HIS A 74 6.78 11.22 -16.51
CA HIS A 74 6.40 11.25 -17.92
C HIS A 74 6.93 10.04 -18.68
N GLY A 75 6.01 9.20 -19.17
CA GLY A 75 6.33 7.94 -19.86
C GLY A 75 6.69 6.76 -18.95
N VAL A 76 6.68 6.94 -17.63
CA VAL A 76 7.04 5.87 -16.68
C VAL A 76 5.85 4.93 -16.46
N PRO A 77 6.03 3.60 -16.71
CA PRO A 77 4.99 2.60 -16.49
C PRO A 77 4.75 2.32 -15.01
N ILE A 78 3.51 2.54 -14.55
CA ILE A 78 3.05 2.24 -13.20
C ILE A 78 1.83 1.33 -13.20
N LEU A 79 1.62 0.63 -12.10
CA LEU A 79 0.42 -0.16 -11.84
C LEU A 79 -0.37 0.43 -10.68
N ILE A 80 -1.69 0.24 -10.69
CA ILE A 80 -2.56 0.69 -9.61
C ILE A 80 -3.48 -0.44 -9.13
N LYS A 81 -3.80 -0.43 -7.84
CA LYS A 81 -4.67 -1.44 -7.22
C LYS A 81 -6.07 -1.43 -7.82
N ASP A 82 -6.69 -2.59 -8.01
CA ASP A 82 -7.98 -2.74 -8.68
C ASP A 82 -9.20 -2.22 -7.90
N ASN A 83 -8.98 -1.53 -6.79
CA ASN A 83 -10.01 -0.76 -6.10
C ASN A 83 -9.94 0.76 -6.39
N ILE A 84 -9.09 1.19 -7.34
CA ILE A 84 -8.89 2.59 -7.72
C ILE A 84 -9.48 2.81 -9.11
N ASP A 85 -10.44 3.72 -9.24
CA ASP A 85 -11.16 4.02 -10.47
C ASP A 85 -10.25 4.58 -11.56
N THR A 86 -10.39 4.04 -12.77
CA THR A 86 -9.81 4.59 -14.00
C THR A 86 -10.90 4.78 -15.05
N HIS A 87 -10.91 5.94 -15.69
CA HIS A 87 -11.78 6.21 -16.83
C HIS A 87 -11.05 5.83 -18.14
N ASP A 88 -11.02 4.54 -18.41
CA ASP A 88 -10.46 3.91 -19.59
C ASP A 88 -11.18 2.55 -19.83
N ARG A 89 -10.57 1.64 -20.57
CA ARG A 89 -11.19 0.32 -20.83
C ARG A 89 -10.96 -0.72 -19.73
N MET A 90 -10.19 -0.39 -18.67
CA MET A 90 -9.98 -1.29 -17.55
C MET A 90 -11.14 -1.24 -16.55
N GLN A 91 -11.38 -2.35 -15.90
CA GLN A 91 -12.39 -2.47 -14.85
C GLN A 91 -11.84 -2.00 -13.50
N THR A 92 -12.75 -1.68 -12.58
CA THR A 92 -12.46 -1.44 -11.15
C THR A 92 -13.39 -2.30 -10.33
N THR A 93 -12.86 -3.36 -9.72
CA THR A 93 -13.70 -4.43 -9.15
C THR A 93 -13.42 -4.75 -7.69
N ALA A 94 -12.40 -4.18 -7.07
CA ALA A 94 -11.88 -4.65 -5.78
C ALA A 94 -11.60 -6.17 -5.77
N GLY A 95 -11.24 -6.74 -6.93
CA GLY A 95 -11.03 -8.17 -7.13
C GLY A 95 -12.28 -9.03 -7.14
N SER A 96 -13.47 -8.45 -7.05
CA SER A 96 -14.73 -9.18 -6.91
C SER A 96 -15.46 -9.39 -8.22
N LEU A 97 -15.95 -10.61 -8.45
CA LEU A 97 -16.85 -10.93 -9.55
C LEU A 97 -18.19 -10.18 -9.46
N ALA A 98 -18.59 -9.70 -8.29
CA ALA A 98 -19.79 -8.88 -8.13
C ALA A 98 -19.71 -7.54 -8.88
N LEU A 99 -18.49 -7.04 -9.12
CA LEU A 99 -18.22 -5.82 -9.89
C LEU A 99 -17.61 -6.09 -11.27
N GLU A 100 -17.62 -7.34 -11.73
CA GLU A 100 -17.14 -7.65 -13.08
C GLU A 100 -17.92 -6.88 -14.14
N GLY A 101 -17.19 -6.25 -15.08
CA GLY A 101 -17.74 -5.35 -16.10
C GLY A 101 -17.88 -3.90 -15.62
N ASN A 102 -17.53 -3.55 -14.39
CA ASN A 102 -17.59 -2.19 -13.92
C ASN A 102 -16.42 -1.34 -14.46
N ILE A 103 -16.70 -0.56 -15.51
CA ILE A 103 -15.80 0.47 -16.06
C ILE A 103 -16.24 1.80 -15.47
N SER A 104 -15.33 2.48 -14.76
CA SER A 104 -15.66 3.72 -14.09
C SER A 104 -15.86 4.88 -15.08
N ALA A 105 -16.91 5.68 -14.90
CA ALA A 105 -17.18 6.87 -15.70
C ALA A 105 -16.20 8.03 -15.45
N LYS A 106 -15.40 7.96 -14.37
CA LYS A 106 -14.45 9.01 -13.98
C LYS A 106 -13.21 8.41 -13.34
N ASP A 107 -12.06 9.02 -13.62
CA ASP A 107 -10.84 8.73 -12.88
C ASP A 107 -10.99 9.07 -11.38
N ALA A 108 -10.40 8.28 -10.52
CA ALA A 108 -10.05 8.69 -9.17
C ALA A 108 -9.21 9.99 -9.22
N PHE A 109 -9.27 10.80 -8.17
CA PHE A 109 -8.50 12.05 -8.16
C PHE A 109 -7.00 11.78 -8.36
N ILE A 110 -6.44 10.81 -7.66
CA ILE A 110 -5.02 10.46 -7.77
C ILE A 110 -4.65 9.97 -9.17
N VAL A 111 -5.55 9.28 -9.88
CA VAL A 111 -5.36 8.84 -11.26
C VAL A 111 -5.29 10.02 -12.20
N ARG A 112 -6.18 11.01 -12.04
CA ARG A 112 -6.10 12.27 -12.81
C ARG A 112 -4.76 13.00 -12.59
N GLN A 113 -4.30 13.03 -11.35
CA GLN A 113 -3.01 13.65 -11.01
C GLN A 113 -1.84 12.89 -11.65
N LEU A 114 -1.85 11.57 -11.62
CA LEU A 114 -0.83 10.73 -12.26
C LEU A 114 -0.81 10.90 -13.79
N ARG A 115 -1.99 10.89 -14.44
CA ARG A 115 -2.09 11.17 -15.89
C ARG A 115 -1.62 12.59 -16.22
N LYS A 116 -1.94 13.57 -15.38
CA LYS A 116 -1.44 14.95 -15.53
C LYS A 116 0.08 15.02 -15.41
N ALA A 117 0.68 14.22 -14.56
CA ALA A 117 2.12 14.08 -14.41
C ALA A 117 2.79 13.30 -15.57
N GLY A 118 2.02 12.70 -16.46
CA GLY A 118 2.49 11.93 -17.61
C GLY A 118 2.79 10.47 -17.29
N ALA A 119 2.35 9.94 -16.14
CA ALA A 119 2.52 8.52 -15.82
C ALA A 119 1.75 7.64 -16.81
N LEU A 120 2.36 6.55 -17.24
CA LEU A 120 1.72 5.50 -18.02
C LEU A 120 1.06 4.49 -17.09
N ILE A 121 -0.27 4.58 -16.91
CA ILE A 121 -1.02 3.58 -16.14
C ILE A 121 -1.16 2.33 -17.00
N MET A 122 -0.31 1.35 -16.71
CA MET A 122 -0.15 0.15 -17.53
C MET A 122 -1.14 -0.96 -17.18
N GLY A 123 -1.74 -0.93 -15.99
CA GLY A 123 -2.68 -1.98 -15.59
C GLY A 123 -3.16 -1.85 -14.15
N LYS A 124 -3.99 -2.82 -13.78
CA LYS A 124 -4.53 -3.00 -12.42
C LYS A 124 -3.81 -4.15 -11.72
N THR A 125 -3.51 -3.98 -10.44
CA THR A 125 -2.95 -5.05 -9.61
C THR A 125 -4.04 -5.79 -8.84
N ASN A 126 -3.85 -7.10 -8.70
CA ASN A 126 -4.68 -7.94 -7.85
C ASN A 126 -4.58 -7.51 -6.38
N LEU A 127 -5.54 -7.92 -5.57
CA LEU A 127 -5.62 -7.55 -4.16
C LEU A 127 -6.34 -8.66 -3.38
N SER A 128 -6.24 -8.64 -2.05
CA SER A 128 -7.19 -9.38 -1.22
C SER A 128 -8.58 -8.81 -1.46
N GLU A 129 -9.52 -9.64 -1.85
CA GLU A 129 -10.87 -9.23 -2.27
C GLU A 129 -11.54 -8.28 -1.28
N TRP A 130 -12.16 -7.18 -1.77
CA TRP A 130 -12.73 -6.11 -0.95
C TRP A 130 -11.74 -5.53 0.06
N ALA A 131 -10.48 -5.38 -0.35
CA ALA A 131 -9.38 -4.91 0.49
C ALA A 131 -9.22 -5.70 1.81
N ASN A 132 -9.50 -7.02 1.76
CA ASN A 132 -9.44 -7.96 2.89
C ASN A 132 -10.56 -7.78 3.94
N PHE A 133 -11.66 -7.12 3.60
CA PHE A 133 -12.75 -6.85 4.54
C PHE A 133 -14.08 -7.52 4.16
N ARG A 134 -14.02 -8.72 3.50
CA ARG A 134 -15.18 -9.55 3.20
C ARG A 134 -15.48 -10.56 4.32
N GLY A 135 -14.52 -11.37 4.68
CA GLY A 135 -14.69 -12.49 5.63
C GLY A 135 -13.60 -12.56 6.69
N LYS A 136 -13.89 -13.21 7.81
CA LYS A 136 -12.98 -13.31 8.97
C LYS A 136 -11.77 -14.22 8.75
N ARG A 137 -11.86 -15.16 7.80
CA ARG A 137 -10.77 -16.11 7.45
C ARG A 137 -10.26 -15.82 6.04
N SER A 138 -10.22 -14.55 5.65
CA SER A 138 -9.73 -14.19 4.32
C SER A 138 -8.28 -14.61 4.13
N VAL A 139 -7.95 -14.95 2.88
CA VAL A 139 -6.60 -15.28 2.44
C VAL A 139 -6.03 -14.07 1.74
N SER A 140 -4.98 -13.47 2.30
CA SER A 140 -4.32 -12.31 1.71
C SER A 140 -3.81 -12.62 0.31
N GLY A 141 -4.12 -11.72 -0.62
CA GLY A 141 -3.75 -11.85 -2.03
C GLY A 141 -4.71 -12.67 -2.88
N TRP A 142 -5.75 -13.27 -2.30
CA TRP A 142 -6.78 -13.96 -3.08
C TRP A 142 -7.97 -13.05 -3.39
N SER A 143 -8.44 -13.15 -4.62
CA SER A 143 -9.71 -12.54 -5.05
C SER A 143 -10.46 -13.44 -6.03
N SER A 144 -11.79 -13.36 -6.05
CA SER A 144 -12.62 -14.21 -6.91
C SER A 144 -12.40 -13.93 -8.41
N ARG A 145 -12.08 -12.67 -8.77
CA ARG A 145 -11.76 -12.29 -10.15
C ARG A 145 -10.31 -12.58 -10.52
N GLY A 146 -9.37 -12.34 -9.61
CA GLY A 146 -7.93 -12.36 -9.89
C GLY A 146 -7.20 -13.63 -9.45
N GLY A 147 -7.83 -14.51 -8.65
CA GLY A 147 -7.16 -15.65 -8.03
C GLY A 147 -6.14 -15.22 -6.98
N LEU A 148 -5.14 -16.06 -6.71
CA LEU A 148 -4.18 -15.88 -5.63
C LEU A 148 -2.87 -15.26 -6.11
N THR A 149 -2.46 -14.15 -5.50
CA THR A 149 -1.14 -13.54 -5.68
C THR A 149 -0.11 -14.20 -4.77
N ARG A 150 1.05 -14.55 -5.34
CA ARG A 150 2.16 -15.23 -4.65
C ARG A 150 3.31 -14.27 -4.35
N ASN A 151 4.06 -14.57 -3.29
CA ASN A 151 5.25 -13.82 -2.93
C ASN A 151 6.42 -14.15 -3.87
N PRO A 152 7.08 -13.16 -4.51
CA PRO A 152 8.16 -13.41 -5.45
C PRO A 152 9.46 -13.92 -4.81
N TYR A 153 9.64 -13.81 -3.50
CA TYR A 153 10.81 -14.38 -2.80
C TYR A 153 10.65 -15.88 -2.54
N ALA A 154 9.42 -16.34 -2.25
CA ALA A 154 9.09 -17.75 -2.11
C ALA A 154 7.63 -17.96 -2.51
N LEU A 155 7.39 -18.77 -3.54
CA LEU A 155 6.09 -18.90 -4.21
C LEU A 155 5.01 -19.59 -3.37
N ASP A 156 5.40 -20.27 -2.29
CA ASP A 156 4.50 -20.87 -1.30
C ASP A 156 4.14 -19.92 -0.15
N ARG A 157 4.63 -18.65 -0.19
CA ARG A 157 4.40 -17.65 0.84
C ARG A 157 3.39 -16.60 0.41
N SER A 158 2.67 -16.07 1.41
CA SER A 158 1.74 -14.96 1.22
C SER A 158 2.49 -13.70 0.78
N ALA A 159 1.93 -12.99 -0.20
CA ALA A 159 2.37 -11.63 -0.53
C ALA A 159 1.86 -10.58 0.46
N CYS A 160 1.19 -10.99 1.55
CA CYS A 160 0.37 -10.16 2.44
C CYS A 160 -0.71 -9.40 1.64
N GLY A 161 -1.40 -8.49 2.27
CA GLY A 161 -2.46 -7.69 1.63
C GLY A 161 -2.86 -6.48 2.47
N SER A 162 -3.84 -5.78 1.98
CA SER A 162 -4.64 -6.10 0.79
C SER A 162 -4.01 -5.66 -0.54
N SER A 163 -2.94 -4.83 -0.57
CA SER A 163 -2.27 -4.42 -1.82
C SER A 163 -1.25 -5.46 -2.30
N SER A 164 -1.64 -6.73 -2.31
CA SER A 164 -0.80 -7.90 -2.59
C SER A 164 -0.13 -7.83 -3.96
N GLY A 165 -0.94 -7.58 -4.99
CA GLY A 165 -0.45 -7.46 -6.35
C GLY A 165 0.47 -6.25 -6.55
N SER A 166 0.18 -5.11 -5.92
CA SER A 166 1.06 -3.93 -5.98
C SER A 166 2.44 -4.22 -5.39
N GLY A 167 2.47 -4.89 -4.21
CA GLY A 167 3.72 -5.30 -3.58
C GLY A 167 4.52 -6.30 -4.42
N ALA A 168 3.88 -7.39 -4.85
CA ALA A 168 4.51 -8.44 -5.63
C ALA A 168 4.99 -7.94 -7.00
N ALA A 169 4.18 -7.12 -7.71
CA ALA A 169 4.54 -6.57 -9.01
C ALA A 169 5.76 -5.67 -8.96
N VAL A 170 5.84 -4.75 -7.99
CA VAL A 170 7.01 -3.87 -7.79
C VAL A 170 8.24 -4.69 -7.45
N ALA A 171 8.14 -5.66 -6.51
CA ALA A 171 9.25 -6.51 -6.12
C ALA A 171 9.79 -7.36 -7.27
N ALA A 172 8.89 -7.89 -8.13
CA ALA A 172 9.23 -8.71 -9.28
C ALA A 172 9.65 -7.89 -10.52
N ASN A 173 9.72 -6.56 -10.41
CA ASN A 173 10.06 -5.66 -11.51
C ASN A 173 9.08 -5.77 -12.70
N LEU A 174 7.78 -5.78 -12.42
CA LEU A 174 6.71 -5.77 -13.45
C LEU A 174 6.23 -4.35 -13.77
N CYS A 175 6.73 -3.37 -13.06
CA CYS A 175 6.51 -1.93 -13.24
C CYS A 175 7.60 -1.13 -12.53
N ALA A 176 7.67 0.16 -12.78
CA ALA A 176 8.60 1.05 -12.08
C ALA A 176 8.16 1.27 -10.62
N ALA A 177 6.87 1.52 -10.41
CA ALA A 177 6.24 1.71 -9.12
C ALA A 177 4.75 1.34 -9.18
N ALA A 178 4.09 1.21 -8.03
CA ALA A 178 2.66 0.96 -7.97
C ALA A 178 1.96 1.81 -6.89
N VAL A 179 0.64 1.94 -7.02
CA VAL A 179 -0.20 2.56 -6.00
C VAL A 179 -0.99 1.47 -5.28
N GLY A 180 -0.86 1.44 -3.96
CA GLY A 180 -1.71 0.64 -3.06
C GLY A 180 -2.75 1.48 -2.35
N THR A 181 -3.56 0.83 -1.51
CA THR A 181 -4.46 1.48 -0.55
C THR A 181 -4.34 0.81 0.80
N GLU A 182 -4.50 1.58 1.86
CA GLU A 182 -4.47 1.07 3.22
C GLU A 182 -5.60 1.64 4.07
N THR A 183 -6.26 0.75 4.78
CA THR A 183 -7.12 1.06 5.93
C THR A 183 -6.33 0.80 7.21
N ASP A 184 -5.74 -0.41 7.33
CA ASP A 184 -4.76 -0.78 8.34
C ASP A 184 -3.82 -1.86 7.78
N GLY A 185 -2.54 -1.56 7.65
CA GLY A 185 -1.48 -2.46 7.21
C GLY A 185 -1.43 -2.74 5.71
N SER A 186 -2.43 -2.35 4.93
CA SER A 186 -2.59 -2.83 3.54
C SER A 186 -1.63 -2.23 2.50
N ILE A 187 -0.74 -1.31 2.86
CA ILE A 187 0.44 -0.87 2.11
C ILE A 187 1.70 -1.37 2.81
N ILE A 188 1.76 -1.18 4.13
CA ILE A 188 2.97 -1.47 4.93
C ILE A 188 3.27 -2.97 4.90
N CYS A 189 2.30 -3.84 5.19
CA CYS A 189 2.51 -5.28 5.22
C CYS A 189 2.92 -5.85 3.85
N PRO A 190 2.20 -5.63 2.73
CA PRO A 190 2.66 -6.14 1.44
C PRO A 190 3.96 -5.51 0.97
N SER A 191 4.30 -4.28 1.37
CA SER A 191 5.62 -3.71 1.06
C SER A 191 6.74 -4.44 1.81
N GLN A 192 6.57 -4.65 3.11
CA GLN A 192 7.57 -5.34 3.93
C GLN A 192 7.76 -6.80 3.50
N THR A 193 6.69 -7.57 3.29
CA THR A 193 6.78 -8.99 2.90
C THR A 193 7.34 -9.20 1.49
N ASN A 194 7.26 -8.20 0.63
CA ASN A 194 7.82 -8.21 -0.72
C ASN A 194 9.14 -7.42 -0.85
N GLY A 195 9.73 -6.97 0.27
CA GLY A 195 11.05 -6.34 0.29
C GLY A 195 11.14 -5.04 -0.50
N ILE A 196 10.12 -4.20 -0.42
CA ILE A 196 10.02 -2.90 -1.09
C ILE A 196 9.69 -1.78 -0.09
N VAL A 197 9.77 -0.55 -0.55
CA VAL A 197 9.32 0.64 0.18
C VAL A 197 7.83 0.84 -0.01
N GLY A 198 7.12 1.08 1.08
CA GLY A 198 5.72 1.47 1.05
C GLY A 198 5.43 2.61 2.02
N MET A 199 4.61 3.55 1.62
CA MET A 199 4.24 4.67 2.48
C MET A 199 2.73 4.83 2.55
N LYS A 200 2.20 4.73 3.77
CA LYS A 200 0.86 5.19 4.12
C LYS A 200 0.95 6.65 4.56
N PRO A 201 0.45 7.60 3.79
CA PRO A 201 0.50 9.01 4.18
C PRO A 201 -0.52 9.35 5.28
N THR A 202 -0.47 10.58 5.76
CA THR A 202 -1.49 11.17 6.63
C THR A 202 -2.85 11.13 5.93
N LEU A 203 -3.89 10.76 6.67
CA LEU A 203 -5.27 10.80 6.20
C LEU A 203 -5.62 12.19 5.65
N GLY A 204 -6.04 12.23 4.38
CA GLY A 204 -6.35 13.47 3.67
C GLY A 204 -5.15 14.16 3.02
N LEU A 205 -3.92 13.61 3.07
CA LEU A 205 -2.85 14.09 2.21
C LEU A 205 -3.14 13.75 0.74
N LEU A 206 -3.62 12.54 0.50
CA LEU A 206 -4.11 12.08 -0.79
C LEU A 206 -5.63 11.91 -0.77
N SER A 207 -6.29 12.19 -1.89
CA SER A 207 -7.73 12.02 -2.02
C SER A 207 -8.11 10.54 -2.16
N ARG A 208 -9.25 10.19 -1.56
CA ARG A 208 -9.89 8.87 -1.65
C ARG A 208 -11.04 8.84 -2.66
N SER A 209 -11.36 9.96 -3.30
CA SER A 209 -12.48 9.97 -4.26
C SER A 209 -12.16 9.12 -5.49
N GLY A 210 -13.07 8.19 -5.81
CA GLY A 210 -12.89 7.18 -6.84
C GLY A 210 -12.07 5.97 -6.35
N ILE A 211 -12.06 5.72 -5.05
CA ILE A 211 -11.48 4.49 -4.46
C ILE A 211 -12.60 3.73 -3.76
N ILE A 212 -12.74 2.44 -4.04
CA ILE A 212 -13.68 1.56 -3.35
C ILE A 212 -13.30 1.51 -1.88
N PRO A 213 -14.19 1.95 -0.96
CA PRO A 213 -13.83 2.20 0.43
C PRO A 213 -13.97 0.97 1.33
N ILE A 214 -13.28 1.02 2.49
CA ILE A 214 -13.65 0.34 3.72
C ILE A 214 -14.16 1.39 4.72
N ALA A 215 -13.32 2.39 5.06
CA ALA A 215 -13.61 3.30 6.15
C ALA A 215 -13.00 4.70 5.94
N HIS A 216 -13.84 5.71 5.87
CA HIS A 216 -13.39 7.09 5.63
C HIS A 216 -12.53 7.67 6.76
N SER A 217 -12.54 7.10 7.96
CA SER A 217 -11.69 7.54 9.08
C SER A 217 -10.24 7.03 8.99
N GLN A 218 -9.95 6.02 8.12
CA GLN A 218 -8.64 5.40 8.02
C GLN A 218 -8.10 5.29 6.59
N ASP A 219 -8.95 5.06 5.58
CA ASP A 219 -8.54 4.79 4.20
C ASP A 219 -7.64 5.87 3.60
N THR A 220 -6.56 5.43 2.97
CA THR A 220 -5.69 6.29 2.17
C THR A 220 -5.02 5.48 1.04
N PRO A 221 -4.87 6.03 -0.17
CA PRO A 221 -3.92 5.49 -1.13
C PRO A 221 -2.49 5.85 -0.73
N GLY A 222 -1.50 5.14 -1.29
CA GLY A 222 -0.10 5.47 -1.08
C GLY A 222 0.85 4.78 -2.04
N PRO A 223 2.08 5.31 -2.19
CA PRO A 223 3.09 4.78 -3.09
C PRO A 223 3.72 3.49 -2.56
N MET A 224 4.02 2.58 -3.49
CA MET A 224 4.79 1.36 -3.30
C MET A 224 5.88 1.31 -4.39
N ALA A 225 7.14 1.29 -4.01
CA ALA A 225 8.27 1.39 -4.92
C ALA A 225 9.50 0.61 -4.44
N ARG A 226 10.49 0.41 -5.31
CA ARG A 226 11.73 -0.27 -4.92
C ARG A 226 12.64 0.61 -4.07
N THR A 227 12.54 1.94 -4.22
CA THR A 227 13.37 2.91 -3.51
C THR A 227 12.53 3.98 -2.82
N VAL A 228 13.08 4.60 -1.78
CA VAL A 228 12.46 5.77 -1.11
C VAL A 228 12.33 6.95 -2.07
N ALA A 229 13.30 7.12 -2.97
CA ALA A 229 13.26 8.19 -3.97
C ALA A 229 12.06 8.03 -4.92
N ASP A 230 11.84 6.84 -5.45
CA ASP A 230 10.70 6.56 -6.33
C ASP A 230 9.36 6.70 -5.60
N ALA A 231 9.29 6.25 -4.34
CA ALA A 231 8.10 6.46 -3.50
C ALA A 231 7.81 7.95 -3.27
N ALA A 232 8.84 8.77 -3.06
CA ALA A 232 8.72 10.22 -2.90
C ALA A 232 8.26 10.92 -4.19
N ILE A 233 8.76 10.49 -5.37
CA ILE A 233 8.29 10.99 -6.68
C ILE A 233 6.80 10.67 -6.85
N LEU A 234 6.41 9.42 -6.63
CA LEU A 234 5.03 8.97 -6.80
C LEU A 234 4.07 9.65 -5.81
N LEU A 235 4.50 9.82 -4.54
CA LEU A 235 3.72 10.54 -3.53
C LEU A 235 3.42 11.97 -3.98
N GLY A 236 4.45 12.72 -4.41
CA GLY A 236 4.32 14.11 -4.84
C GLY A 236 3.34 14.28 -5.99
N ALA A 237 3.39 13.37 -6.96
CA ALA A 237 2.53 13.41 -8.14
C ALA A 237 1.04 13.18 -7.81
N MET A 238 0.72 12.47 -6.71
CA MET A 238 -0.66 12.16 -6.32
C MET A 238 -1.31 13.23 -5.43
N THR A 239 -0.55 14.21 -4.91
CA THR A 239 -1.06 15.22 -3.96
C THR A 239 -1.98 16.23 -4.62
N GLY A 240 -2.82 16.84 -3.79
CA GLY A 240 -3.71 17.95 -4.19
C GLY A 240 -4.98 18.00 -3.35
N VAL A 241 -5.66 19.15 -3.39
CA VAL A 241 -6.96 19.32 -2.74
C VAL A 241 -8.06 18.89 -3.72
N ASP A 242 -8.90 17.96 -3.30
CA ASP A 242 -10.06 17.47 -4.04
C ASP A 242 -11.34 17.88 -3.33
N GLU A 243 -12.19 18.67 -4.00
CA GLU A 243 -13.49 19.11 -3.45
C GLU A 243 -14.45 17.93 -3.18
N ARG A 244 -14.23 16.77 -3.82
CA ARG A 244 -15.01 15.55 -3.59
C ARG A 244 -14.60 14.79 -2.32
N ASP A 245 -13.41 15.09 -1.76
CA ASP A 245 -12.91 14.52 -0.51
C ASP A 245 -12.52 15.62 0.47
N SER A 246 -13.43 15.92 1.39
CA SER A 246 -13.27 17.03 2.36
C SER A 246 -12.05 16.88 3.27
N ALA A 247 -11.54 15.66 3.50
CA ALA A 247 -10.34 15.44 4.30
C ALA A 247 -9.10 16.12 3.67
N THR A 248 -9.06 16.24 2.34
CA THR A 248 -7.93 16.87 1.65
C THR A 248 -7.82 18.37 1.90
N LYS A 249 -8.87 19.03 2.41
CA LYS A 249 -8.81 20.46 2.77
C LYS A 249 -7.76 20.73 3.84
N LEU A 250 -7.49 19.77 4.72
CA LEU A 250 -6.48 19.86 5.77
C LEU A 250 -5.05 19.84 5.22
N SER A 251 -4.84 19.33 4.02
CA SER A 251 -3.52 19.25 3.38
C SER A 251 -3.10 20.55 2.67
N ARG A 252 -4.01 21.52 2.44
CA ARG A 252 -3.83 22.68 1.57
C ARG A 252 -2.50 23.45 1.72
N LYS A 253 -1.94 23.50 2.95
CA LYS A 253 -0.65 24.16 3.25
C LYS A 253 0.42 23.18 3.72
N ARG A 254 0.19 21.88 3.57
CA ARG A 254 1.00 20.80 4.13
C ARG A 254 1.40 19.76 3.10
N ASN A 255 0.83 19.81 1.91
CA ASN A 255 1.21 18.96 0.78
C ASN A 255 2.33 19.63 -0.04
N PHE A 256 3.13 18.79 -0.66
CA PHE A 256 4.15 19.20 -1.60
C PHE A 256 3.96 18.41 -2.91
N SER A 257 4.09 19.06 -4.04
CA SER A 257 4.13 18.40 -5.35
C SER A 257 5.46 17.70 -5.61
N ASN A 258 6.48 18.02 -4.82
CA ASN A 258 7.80 17.39 -4.90
C ASN A 258 8.32 17.04 -3.51
N TYR A 259 8.35 15.73 -3.20
CA TYR A 259 8.92 15.20 -1.97
C TYR A 259 10.39 14.78 -2.12
N THR A 260 10.96 14.78 -3.33
CA THR A 260 12.39 14.45 -3.52
C THR A 260 13.33 15.48 -2.88
N LYS A 261 12.85 16.70 -2.65
CA LYS A 261 13.60 17.74 -1.93
C LYS A 261 13.90 17.39 -0.46
N PHE A 262 13.28 16.34 0.08
CA PHE A 262 13.52 15.86 1.43
C PHE A 262 14.44 14.63 1.47
N LEU A 263 14.94 14.17 0.33
CA LEU A 263 15.94 13.12 0.24
C LEU A 263 17.29 13.69 0.72
N ASP A 264 17.76 13.20 1.87
CA ASP A 264 18.95 13.72 2.53
C ASP A 264 19.77 12.54 3.07
N LEU A 265 21.00 12.37 2.58
CA LEU A 265 21.93 11.31 3.03
C LEU A 265 22.26 11.42 4.52
N ASN A 266 22.30 12.64 5.04
CA ASN A 266 22.56 12.92 6.45
C ASN A 266 21.27 13.08 7.27
N GLY A 267 20.15 12.60 6.71
CA GLY A 267 18.82 12.79 7.26
C GLY A 267 18.62 12.31 8.68
N LEU A 268 19.44 11.36 9.15
CA LEU A 268 19.39 10.81 10.51
C LEU A 268 20.30 11.55 11.51
N GLU A 269 21.18 12.45 11.06
CA GLU A 269 22.06 13.20 11.96
C GLU A 269 21.25 14.09 12.91
N GLY A 270 21.43 13.89 14.20
CA GLY A 270 20.71 14.59 15.28
C GLY A 270 19.23 14.22 15.42
N ALA A 271 18.69 13.34 14.56
CA ALA A 271 17.30 12.90 14.63
C ALA A 271 17.00 12.14 15.92
N ARG A 272 15.93 12.51 16.63
CA ARG A 272 15.50 11.85 17.86
C ARG A 272 14.47 10.77 17.56
N ILE A 273 14.90 9.51 17.61
CA ILE A 273 14.08 8.37 17.24
C ILE A 273 13.77 7.51 18.46
N GLY A 274 12.48 7.29 18.73
CA GLY A 274 12.00 6.45 19.80
C GLY A 274 11.77 5.01 19.36
N VAL A 275 12.25 4.04 20.12
CA VAL A 275 12.04 2.63 19.89
C VAL A 275 10.82 2.16 20.69
N ALA A 276 9.72 1.84 20.00
CA ALA A 276 8.50 1.35 20.65
C ALA A 276 8.62 -0.16 20.94
N ARG A 277 9.36 -0.50 22.02
CA ARG A 277 9.67 -1.90 22.36
C ARG A 277 8.43 -2.75 22.64
N ASN A 278 7.36 -2.17 23.14
CA ASN A 278 6.10 -2.86 23.37
C ASN A 278 5.37 -3.32 22.07
N MET A 279 5.87 -2.92 20.91
CA MET A 279 5.29 -3.30 19.59
C MET A 279 6.23 -4.22 18.77
N VAL A 280 7.37 -4.65 19.34
CA VAL A 280 8.44 -5.31 18.56
C VAL A 280 8.24 -6.82 18.43
N GLY A 281 7.39 -7.44 19.27
CA GLY A 281 7.19 -8.89 19.32
C GLY A 281 8.35 -9.65 19.98
N THR A 282 8.31 -10.99 19.85
CA THR A 282 9.19 -11.91 20.61
C THR A 282 10.13 -12.74 19.73
N ASN A 283 10.05 -12.63 18.40
CA ASN A 283 10.88 -13.41 17.48
C ASN A 283 12.36 -12.98 17.53
N ALA A 284 13.20 -13.78 18.18
CA ALA A 284 14.61 -13.47 18.41
C ALA A 284 15.43 -13.15 17.14
N ARG A 285 15.10 -13.74 15.98
CA ARG A 285 15.79 -13.43 14.72
C ARG A 285 15.44 -12.06 14.20
N ILE A 286 14.17 -11.68 14.30
CA ILE A 286 13.72 -10.34 13.90
C ILE A 286 14.26 -9.30 14.87
N LEU A 287 14.26 -9.57 16.16
CA LEU A 287 14.89 -8.72 17.17
C LEU A 287 16.34 -8.44 16.84
N LYS A 288 17.12 -9.46 16.45
CA LYS A 288 18.51 -9.29 16.04
C LYS A 288 18.67 -8.39 14.79
N ILE A 289 17.79 -8.54 13.79
CA ILE A 289 17.78 -7.68 12.60
C ILE A 289 17.43 -6.25 13.01
N PHE A 290 16.42 -6.08 13.82
CA PHE A 290 15.94 -4.78 14.29
C PHE A 290 16.99 -4.05 15.13
N ASP A 291 17.63 -4.74 16.08
CA ASP A 291 18.69 -4.16 16.91
C ASP A 291 19.89 -3.73 16.05
N HIS A 292 20.23 -4.52 15.00
CA HIS A 292 21.25 -4.09 14.02
C HIS A 292 20.83 -2.80 13.30
N CYS A 293 19.55 -2.66 12.88
CA CYS A 293 19.08 -1.42 12.28
C CYS A 293 19.17 -0.23 13.23
N ILE A 294 18.92 -0.43 14.54
CA ILE A 294 19.08 0.60 15.55
C ILE A 294 20.54 1.04 15.65
N GLU A 295 21.49 0.10 15.66
CA GLU A 295 22.93 0.44 15.66
C GLU A 295 23.35 1.19 14.39
N VAL A 296 22.84 0.82 13.21
CA VAL A 296 23.07 1.59 11.98
C VAL A 296 22.58 3.03 12.13
N MET A 297 21.35 3.24 12.66
CA MET A 297 20.83 4.61 12.87
C MET A 297 21.70 5.42 13.86
N LYS A 298 22.22 4.80 14.92
CA LYS A 298 23.17 5.45 15.84
C LYS A 298 24.44 5.87 15.13
N HIS A 299 25.00 5.01 14.27
CA HIS A 299 26.21 5.32 13.48
C HIS A 299 25.96 6.47 12.49
N LEU A 300 24.72 6.63 12.01
CA LEU A 300 24.29 7.74 11.16
C LEU A 300 23.95 9.02 11.98
N GLY A 301 24.27 9.05 13.25
CA GLY A 301 24.13 10.22 14.11
C GLY A 301 22.75 10.39 14.78
N ALA A 302 21.86 9.40 14.70
CA ALA A 302 20.57 9.48 15.38
C ALA A 302 20.70 9.32 16.90
N VAL A 303 19.92 10.11 17.64
CA VAL A 303 19.75 10.00 19.09
C VAL A 303 18.61 9.01 19.35
N ILE A 304 18.96 7.80 19.74
CA ILE A 304 17.99 6.73 20.01
C ILE A 304 17.49 6.80 21.45
N ILE A 305 16.17 6.81 21.61
CA ILE A 305 15.47 6.73 22.90
C ILE A 305 14.82 5.35 22.99
N ASP A 306 15.36 4.49 23.82
CA ASP A 306 14.98 3.07 23.94
C ASP A 306 14.83 2.68 25.42
N PRO A 307 13.65 2.30 25.93
CA PRO A 307 12.37 2.26 25.21
C PRO A 307 11.65 3.60 25.12
N ALA A 308 10.78 3.73 24.08
CA ALA A 308 9.82 4.80 23.92
C ALA A 308 8.44 4.20 23.57
N ASP A 309 7.87 3.47 24.50
CA ASP A 309 6.67 2.69 24.32
C ASP A 309 5.43 3.54 24.02
N VAL A 310 4.60 3.05 23.08
CA VAL A 310 3.32 3.68 22.74
C VAL A 310 2.23 3.13 23.64
N SER A 311 1.69 4.00 24.50
CA SER A 311 0.61 3.61 25.40
C SER A 311 -0.67 3.24 24.62
N ASN A 312 -1.42 2.29 25.18
CA ASN A 312 -2.73 1.85 24.64
C ASN A 312 -2.72 1.24 23.24
N PHE A 313 -1.57 0.88 22.67
CA PHE A 313 -1.46 0.33 21.32
C PHE A 313 -2.31 -0.95 21.10
N ASP A 314 -2.63 -1.68 22.15
CA ASP A 314 -3.39 -2.93 22.19
C ASP A 314 -4.87 -2.77 22.62
N LYS A 315 -5.34 -1.54 22.90
CA LYS A 315 -6.64 -1.32 23.59
C LYS A 315 -7.78 -0.83 22.69
N PHE A 316 -7.55 -0.64 21.41
CA PHE A 316 -8.56 -0.10 20.50
C PHE A 316 -9.03 -1.07 19.42
N GLY A 317 -8.40 -2.22 19.18
CA GLY A 317 -8.74 -3.14 18.08
C GLY A 317 -10.23 -3.51 18.00
N LYS A 318 -10.90 -3.75 19.16
CA LYS A 318 -12.36 -4.00 19.16
C LYS A 318 -13.17 -2.78 18.74
N THR A 319 -12.76 -1.58 19.13
CA THR A 319 -13.45 -0.34 18.76
C THR A 319 -13.10 0.09 17.35
N GLU A 320 -11.92 -0.22 16.86
CA GLU A 320 -11.54 -0.09 15.47
C GLU A 320 -12.45 -0.94 14.58
N LEU A 321 -12.50 -2.25 14.81
CA LEU A 321 -13.36 -3.15 14.03
C LEU A 321 -14.83 -2.71 14.05
N GLU A 322 -15.32 -2.19 15.18
CA GLU A 322 -16.66 -1.63 15.26
C GLU A 322 -16.83 -0.42 14.33
N VAL A 323 -15.90 0.53 14.33
CA VAL A 323 -15.91 1.70 13.43
C VAL A 323 -15.87 1.25 11.97
N LEU A 324 -14.99 0.31 11.62
CA LEU A 324 -14.86 -0.21 10.26
C LEU A 324 -16.17 -0.79 9.75
N HIS A 325 -16.91 -1.57 10.56
CA HIS A 325 -18.19 -2.13 10.12
C HIS A 325 -19.25 -1.05 9.85
N TYR A 326 -19.34 0.00 10.67
CA TYR A 326 -20.28 1.11 10.44
C TYR A 326 -19.95 1.88 9.16
N GLU A 327 -18.68 2.24 9.01
CA GLU A 327 -18.21 3.03 7.88
C GLU A 327 -18.25 2.24 6.58
N PHE A 328 -17.89 0.95 6.62
CA PHE A 328 -17.94 0.08 5.45
C PHE A 328 -19.35 0.03 4.83
N LYS A 329 -20.40 -0.18 5.64
CA LYS A 329 -21.77 -0.13 5.14
C LYS A 329 -22.10 1.23 4.50
N ALA A 330 -21.80 2.31 5.21
CA ALA A 330 -22.17 3.65 4.77
C ALA A 330 -21.43 4.05 3.49
N ASP A 331 -20.11 3.85 3.48
CA ASP A 331 -19.25 4.31 2.41
C ASP A 331 -19.33 3.41 1.17
N LEU A 332 -19.38 2.08 1.33
CA LEU A 332 -19.58 1.17 0.20
C LEU A 332 -20.93 1.39 -0.48
N ASN A 333 -22.01 1.55 0.28
CA ASN A 333 -23.31 1.88 -0.28
C ASN A 333 -23.29 3.21 -1.05
N LYS A 334 -22.56 4.21 -0.55
CA LYS A 334 -22.41 5.49 -1.25
C LYS A 334 -21.64 5.31 -2.55
N TYR A 335 -20.53 4.54 -2.55
CA TYR A 335 -19.76 4.24 -3.75
C TYR A 335 -20.60 3.49 -4.78
N LEU A 336 -21.25 2.37 -4.40
CA LEU A 336 -22.02 1.53 -5.30
C LEU A 336 -23.21 2.29 -5.93
N LYS A 337 -23.87 3.19 -5.18
CA LYS A 337 -24.92 4.08 -5.72
C LYS A 337 -24.39 5.09 -6.74
N SER A 338 -23.11 5.43 -6.69
CA SER A 338 -22.49 6.40 -7.62
C SER A 338 -22.04 5.77 -8.94
N LEU A 339 -22.07 4.44 -9.06
CA LEU A 339 -21.74 3.75 -10.30
C LEU A 339 -22.79 4.04 -11.36
N ASP A 340 -22.33 4.35 -12.60
CA ASP A 340 -23.22 4.64 -13.70
C ASP A 340 -23.82 3.36 -14.31
N GLY A 341 -25.07 3.40 -14.69
CA GLY A 341 -25.75 2.51 -15.61
C GLY A 341 -25.99 1.06 -15.11
N ASN A 342 -25.51 0.08 -15.80
CA ASN A 342 -25.97 -1.32 -15.77
C ASN A 342 -25.28 -2.23 -14.73
N GLY A 343 -24.71 -1.68 -13.65
CA GLY A 343 -24.08 -2.49 -12.60
C GLY A 343 -25.07 -3.47 -11.95
N ARG A 344 -24.63 -4.73 -11.78
CA ARG A 344 -25.43 -5.79 -11.15
C ARG A 344 -25.73 -5.51 -9.67
N VAL A 345 -24.88 -4.70 -9.03
CA VAL A 345 -24.96 -4.39 -7.59
C VAL A 345 -24.95 -2.88 -7.36
N ARG A 346 -25.82 -2.40 -6.45
CA ARG A 346 -26.01 -0.99 -6.10
C ARG A 346 -25.93 -0.74 -4.60
N SER A 347 -25.80 -1.81 -3.84
CA SER A 347 -25.73 -1.79 -2.37
C SER A 347 -24.87 -2.94 -1.85
N MET A 348 -24.44 -2.84 -0.59
CA MET A 348 -23.80 -3.96 0.10
C MET A 348 -24.73 -5.18 0.18
N GLU A 349 -26.02 -4.97 0.31
CA GLU A 349 -27.01 -6.05 0.29
C GLU A 349 -27.01 -6.81 -1.03
N ASP A 350 -26.92 -6.10 -2.16
CA ASP A 350 -26.82 -6.74 -3.48
C ASP A 350 -25.51 -7.55 -3.62
N VAL A 351 -24.39 -7.03 -3.07
CA VAL A 351 -23.11 -7.76 -3.06
C VAL A 351 -23.22 -9.04 -2.22
N ILE A 352 -23.82 -8.95 -1.02
CA ILE A 352 -24.04 -10.11 -0.14
C ILE A 352 -24.89 -11.17 -0.86
N LYS A 353 -25.97 -10.76 -1.51
CA LYS A 353 -26.84 -11.64 -2.29
C LYS A 353 -26.12 -12.28 -3.45
N PHE A 354 -25.37 -11.49 -4.25
CA PHE A 354 -24.55 -12.00 -5.36
C PHE A 354 -23.56 -13.05 -4.88
N ASN A 355 -22.86 -12.80 -3.77
CA ASN A 355 -21.90 -13.73 -3.22
C ASN A 355 -22.55 -15.05 -2.79
N GLU A 356 -23.74 -15.01 -2.19
CA GLU A 356 -24.47 -16.22 -1.79
C GLU A 356 -24.96 -17.03 -3.01
N GLU A 357 -25.48 -16.35 -4.04
CA GLU A 357 -25.93 -16.99 -5.27
C GLU A 357 -24.80 -17.61 -6.09
N ASN A 358 -23.56 -17.10 -5.93
CA ASN A 358 -22.37 -17.54 -6.65
C ASN A 358 -21.28 -18.12 -5.74
N LYS A 359 -21.66 -18.66 -4.56
CA LYS A 359 -20.74 -19.05 -3.49
C LYS A 359 -19.63 -20.00 -3.93
N ASP A 360 -19.89 -20.91 -4.84
CA ASP A 360 -18.90 -21.88 -5.32
C ASP A 360 -17.73 -21.21 -6.05
N SER A 361 -17.96 -20.07 -6.70
CA SER A 361 -16.95 -19.28 -7.40
C SER A 361 -16.34 -18.18 -6.55
N VAL A 362 -17.15 -17.52 -5.70
CA VAL A 362 -16.71 -16.32 -4.97
C VAL A 362 -16.34 -16.60 -3.51
N MET A 363 -16.80 -17.71 -2.92
CA MET A 363 -16.53 -18.10 -1.52
C MET A 363 -15.95 -19.51 -1.37
N PRO A 364 -15.06 -20.01 -2.28
CA PRO A 364 -14.56 -21.38 -2.18
C PRO A 364 -13.71 -21.63 -0.93
N TYR A 365 -13.14 -20.60 -0.33
CA TYR A 365 -12.18 -20.71 0.79
C TYR A 365 -12.68 -20.03 2.07
N PHE A 366 -13.40 -18.90 1.98
CA PHE A 366 -13.89 -18.15 3.14
C PHE A 366 -15.18 -17.41 2.81
N GLY A 367 -15.97 -17.11 3.84
CA GLY A 367 -17.27 -16.48 3.74
C GLY A 367 -17.24 -14.94 3.64
N GLN A 368 -18.34 -14.30 4.11
CA GLN A 368 -18.56 -12.85 4.03
C GLN A 368 -18.99 -12.24 5.37
N GLU A 369 -18.44 -12.73 6.48
CA GLU A 369 -18.89 -12.40 7.82
C GLU A 369 -18.75 -10.92 8.16
N HIS A 370 -17.72 -10.23 7.63
CA HIS A 370 -17.57 -8.78 7.83
C HIS A 370 -18.66 -7.99 7.11
N MET A 371 -19.04 -8.38 5.88
CA MET A 371 -20.17 -7.75 5.16
C MET A 371 -21.49 -7.97 5.87
N LEU A 372 -21.78 -9.21 6.34
CA LEU A 372 -22.99 -9.51 7.11
C LEU A 372 -23.05 -8.67 8.40
N THR A 373 -21.96 -8.61 9.15
CA THR A 373 -21.89 -7.79 10.37
C THR A 373 -22.05 -6.30 10.08
N ALA A 374 -21.44 -5.80 8.99
CA ALA A 374 -21.58 -4.41 8.59
C ALA A 374 -23.03 -4.08 8.15
N GLN A 375 -23.69 -4.99 7.42
CA GLN A 375 -25.08 -4.80 6.96
C GLN A 375 -26.07 -4.61 8.12
N GLU A 376 -25.80 -5.22 9.28
CA GLU A 376 -26.63 -5.05 10.49
C GLU A 376 -26.42 -3.71 11.20
N LYS A 377 -25.35 -2.95 10.88
CA LYS A 377 -25.05 -1.70 11.58
C LYS A 377 -26.08 -0.60 11.29
N PRO A 378 -26.46 0.19 12.30
CA PRO A 378 -27.24 1.42 12.12
C PRO A 378 -26.50 2.49 11.34
N SER A 379 -27.03 3.71 11.33
CA SER A 379 -26.38 4.85 10.69
C SER A 379 -25.18 5.37 11.51
N LEU A 380 -24.32 6.19 10.88
CA LEU A 380 -23.17 6.84 11.54
C LEU A 380 -23.56 7.84 12.65
N SER A 381 -24.87 8.14 12.83
CA SER A 381 -25.37 8.92 13.96
C SER A 381 -25.49 8.10 15.25
N ASP A 382 -25.32 6.80 15.21
CA ASP A 382 -25.36 5.92 16.38
C ASP A 382 -24.35 6.33 17.44
N LYS A 383 -24.76 6.29 18.70
CA LYS A 383 -23.93 6.64 19.85
C LYS A 383 -22.71 5.70 19.95
N LYS A 384 -22.92 4.40 19.72
CA LYS A 384 -21.88 3.37 19.82
C LYS A 384 -20.74 3.62 18.81
N TYR A 385 -21.07 3.97 17.57
CA TYR A 385 -20.08 4.36 16.56
C TYR A 385 -19.27 5.57 17.00
N ARG A 386 -19.95 6.65 17.42
CA ARG A 386 -19.27 7.89 17.82
C ARG A 386 -18.35 7.70 19.02
N GLU A 387 -18.76 6.91 20.01
CA GLU A 387 -17.95 6.58 21.19
C GLU A 387 -16.75 5.72 20.81
N ALA A 388 -16.92 4.73 19.91
CA ALA A 388 -15.83 3.90 19.41
C ALA A 388 -14.81 4.73 18.64
N LEU A 389 -15.24 5.61 17.72
CA LEU A 389 -14.35 6.49 16.96
C LEU A 389 -13.59 7.48 17.87
N ALA A 390 -14.29 8.08 18.85
CA ALA A 390 -13.67 8.97 19.83
C ALA A 390 -12.61 8.25 20.68
N LYS A 391 -12.90 7.00 21.10
CA LYS A 391 -11.96 6.16 21.83
C LYS A 391 -10.72 5.82 20.98
N ASN A 392 -10.92 5.44 19.70
CA ASN A 392 -9.85 5.18 18.75
C ASN A 392 -8.90 6.38 18.66
N HIS A 393 -9.43 7.55 18.34
CA HIS A 393 -8.64 8.77 18.22
C HIS A 393 -7.93 9.16 19.53
N ARG A 394 -8.59 8.97 20.66
CA ARG A 394 -7.98 9.27 21.97
C ARG A 394 -6.78 8.35 22.21
N PHE A 395 -6.93 7.04 22.04
CA PHE A 395 -5.91 6.05 22.38
C PHE A 395 -4.74 6.05 21.41
N THR A 396 -4.98 6.31 20.12
CA THR A 396 -3.90 6.30 19.12
C THR A 396 -3.19 7.64 18.99
N ARG A 397 -3.91 8.76 19.16
CA ARG A 397 -3.37 10.12 19.06
C ARG A 397 -2.95 10.62 20.44
N LYS A 398 -3.87 11.29 21.17
CA LYS A 398 -3.59 12.07 22.40
C LYS A 398 -2.88 11.26 23.48
N ASP A 399 -3.40 10.06 23.78
CA ASP A 399 -2.93 9.18 24.85
C ASP A 399 -2.00 8.05 24.30
N GLY A 400 -1.66 8.07 23.01
CA GLY A 400 -0.78 7.14 22.31
C GLY A 400 0.44 7.84 21.70
N ILE A 401 0.51 7.89 20.37
CA ILE A 401 1.65 8.41 19.60
C ILE A 401 2.04 9.82 20.06
N ASP A 402 1.08 10.75 20.19
CA ASP A 402 1.36 12.14 20.56
C ASP A 402 1.94 12.26 21.97
N ALA A 403 1.46 11.44 22.92
CA ALA A 403 1.97 11.43 24.29
C ALA A 403 3.43 10.97 24.33
N THR A 404 3.73 9.85 23.64
CA THR A 404 5.08 9.29 23.60
C THR A 404 6.06 10.23 22.90
N MET A 405 5.69 10.76 21.72
CA MET A 405 6.54 11.69 20.97
C MET A 405 6.82 12.96 21.77
N ARG A 406 5.83 13.52 22.43
CA ARG A 406 5.99 14.73 23.25
C ARG A 406 6.83 14.48 24.49
N LYS A 407 6.57 13.38 25.23
CA LYS A 407 7.30 13.01 26.45
C LYS A 407 8.81 12.90 26.19
N HIS A 408 9.18 12.30 25.08
CA HIS A 408 10.56 12.01 24.73
C HIS A 408 11.16 12.99 23.71
N LYS A 409 10.39 13.99 23.26
CA LYS A 409 10.78 14.99 22.23
C LYS A 409 11.27 14.31 20.95
N LEU A 410 10.48 13.36 20.42
CA LEU A 410 10.85 12.55 19.27
C LEU A 410 10.47 13.22 17.94
N ASP A 411 11.26 12.92 16.92
CA ASP A 411 10.94 13.25 15.53
C ASP A 411 10.17 12.11 14.84
N ALA A 412 10.45 10.86 15.23
CA ALA A 412 9.72 9.66 14.80
C ALA A 412 9.81 8.53 15.82
N LEU A 413 8.94 7.54 15.66
CA LEU A 413 8.99 6.24 16.31
C LEU A 413 9.45 5.19 15.30
N VAL A 414 10.13 4.14 15.77
CA VAL A 414 10.64 3.04 14.95
C VAL A 414 10.26 1.70 15.54
N VAL A 415 9.87 0.76 14.66
CA VAL A 415 9.50 -0.63 14.98
C VAL A 415 9.85 -1.55 13.80
N PRO A 416 9.95 -2.88 13.96
CA PRO A 416 9.88 -3.81 12.84
C PRO A 416 8.54 -3.63 12.12
N SER A 417 8.52 -3.71 10.79
CA SER A 417 7.27 -3.51 10.02
C SER A 417 6.28 -4.67 10.19
N GLY A 418 6.76 -5.83 10.55
CA GLY A 418 5.97 -7.05 10.75
C GLY A 418 6.83 -8.31 10.75
N GLY A 419 6.18 -9.47 10.85
CA GLY A 419 6.81 -10.78 10.70
C GLY A 419 7.15 -11.11 9.24
N PRO A 420 7.95 -12.18 8.99
CA PRO A 420 8.21 -12.66 7.64
C PRO A 420 6.94 -13.21 7.02
N ALA A 421 6.91 -13.28 5.68
CA ALA A 421 5.80 -13.85 4.95
C ALA A 421 5.46 -15.27 5.42
N TRP A 422 4.19 -15.52 5.78
CA TRP A 422 3.67 -16.82 6.23
C TRP A 422 3.31 -17.72 5.04
N MET A 423 3.10 -19.01 5.32
CA MET A 423 2.66 -19.98 4.33
C MET A 423 1.26 -19.63 3.81
N ILE A 424 1.05 -19.79 2.50
CA ILE A 424 -0.29 -19.73 1.92
C ILE A 424 -1.09 -20.92 2.43
N ASP A 425 -2.24 -20.65 3.05
CA ASP A 425 -3.16 -21.70 3.53
C ASP A 425 -4.59 -21.33 3.11
N LEU A 426 -5.09 -22.00 2.08
CA LEU A 426 -6.45 -21.77 1.55
C LEU A 426 -7.53 -22.45 2.42
N VAL A 427 -7.14 -23.32 3.36
CA VAL A 427 -8.07 -24.05 4.23
C VAL A 427 -8.30 -23.31 5.55
N ASN A 428 -7.21 -22.85 6.18
CA ASN A 428 -7.27 -22.23 7.50
C ASN A 428 -7.25 -20.69 7.44
N GLY A 429 -6.87 -20.10 6.31
CA GLY A 429 -6.70 -18.66 6.16
C GLY A 429 -5.30 -18.20 6.58
N ASP A 430 -5.14 -16.90 6.72
CA ASP A 430 -3.85 -16.28 7.07
C ASP A 430 -3.40 -16.63 8.50
N SER A 431 -2.15 -17.07 8.63
CA SER A 431 -1.48 -17.30 9.92
C SER A 431 -0.49 -16.17 10.24
N ILE A 432 -1.01 -14.94 10.38
CA ILE A 432 -0.21 -13.78 10.72
C ILE A 432 0.28 -13.91 12.17
N ASN A 433 1.56 -13.61 12.39
CA ASN A 433 2.07 -13.50 13.77
C ASN A 433 1.71 -12.12 14.34
N TRP A 434 0.64 -12.07 15.10
CA TRP A 434 0.11 -10.86 15.74
C TRP A 434 0.97 -10.29 16.88
N ASP A 435 2.04 -10.99 17.29
CA ASP A 435 3.00 -10.46 18.28
C ASP A 435 3.72 -9.20 17.80
N MET A 436 3.68 -8.93 16.50
CA MET A 436 4.40 -7.85 15.83
C MET A 436 3.42 -6.98 15.06
N GLU A 437 2.59 -6.25 15.78
CA GLU A 437 1.62 -5.34 15.19
C GLU A 437 2.18 -3.91 15.21
N SER A 438 2.66 -3.45 14.03
CA SER A 438 3.25 -2.11 13.90
C SER A 438 2.31 -1.10 13.27
N THR A 439 1.24 -1.54 12.57
CA THR A 439 0.49 -0.67 11.66
C THR A 439 -0.67 0.04 12.33
N SER A 440 -1.44 -0.65 13.17
CA SER A 440 -2.71 -0.17 13.69
C SER A 440 -2.66 1.16 14.44
N PRO A 441 -1.65 1.47 15.28
CA PRO A 441 -1.61 2.78 15.94
C PRO A 441 -1.55 3.95 14.97
N ALA A 442 -0.73 3.85 13.90
CA ALA A 442 -0.61 4.91 12.89
C ALA A 442 -1.80 4.92 11.91
N ALA A 443 -2.37 3.74 11.58
CA ALA A 443 -3.54 3.59 10.72
C ALA A 443 -4.77 4.26 11.36
N VAL A 444 -5.11 3.85 12.58
CA VAL A 444 -6.27 4.35 13.35
C VAL A 444 -6.11 5.82 13.74
N ALA A 445 -4.88 6.27 13.98
CA ALA A 445 -4.59 7.69 14.17
C ALA A 445 -4.76 8.52 12.88
N GLY A 446 -4.74 7.89 11.71
CA GLY A 446 -4.64 8.60 10.43
C GLY A 446 -3.28 9.29 10.24
N TYR A 447 -2.21 8.75 10.82
CA TYR A 447 -0.85 9.30 10.83
C TYR A 447 0.05 8.63 9.80
N PRO A 448 1.11 9.30 9.32
CA PRO A 448 1.99 8.74 8.29
C PRO A 448 2.86 7.60 8.83
N HIS A 449 3.13 6.64 7.97
CA HIS A 449 3.92 5.46 8.24
C HIS A 449 4.67 5.05 6.96
N ILE A 450 5.97 4.78 7.05
CA ILE A 450 6.80 4.30 5.94
C ILE A 450 7.56 3.05 6.36
N THR A 451 7.60 2.04 5.48
CA THR A 451 8.45 0.85 5.65
C THR A 451 9.55 0.83 4.60
N VAL A 452 10.73 0.37 5.02
CA VAL A 452 11.89 0.12 4.15
C VAL A 452 12.48 -1.26 4.44
N PRO A 453 13.12 -1.93 3.46
CA PRO A 453 13.82 -3.19 3.70
C PRO A 453 14.88 -3.07 4.81
N ALA A 454 14.91 -4.03 5.72
CA ALA A 454 15.81 -4.05 6.89
C ALA A 454 16.73 -5.28 6.94
N GLY A 455 16.45 -6.29 6.12
CA GLY A 455 17.21 -7.54 6.09
C GLY A 455 16.36 -8.72 5.65
N TYR A 456 16.85 -9.93 5.95
CA TYR A 456 16.20 -11.17 5.53
C TYR A 456 16.25 -12.22 6.63
N MET A 457 15.15 -12.97 6.76
CA MET A 457 15.08 -14.15 7.59
C MET A 457 14.76 -15.36 6.71
N PHE A 458 15.69 -16.33 6.58
CA PHE A 458 15.55 -17.48 5.67
C PHE A 458 15.24 -17.09 4.21
N GLY A 459 15.82 -15.99 3.73
CA GLY A 459 15.58 -15.46 2.40
C GLY A 459 14.28 -14.65 2.24
N LEU A 460 13.44 -14.57 3.27
CA LEU A 460 12.24 -13.75 3.29
C LEU A 460 12.56 -12.33 3.79
N PRO A 461 12.07 -11.28 3.13
CA PRO A 461 12.28 -9.91 3.55
C PRO A 461 11.72 -9.62 4.95
N VAL A 462 12.44 -8.76 5.67
CA VAL A 462 12.01 -8.12 6.92
C VAL A 462 12.16 -6.62 6.72
N GLY A 463 11.16 -5.84 7.12
CA GLY A 463 11.16 -4.39 7.04
C GLY A 463 11.33 -3.71 8.39
N ILE A 464 11.79 -2.45 8.35
CA ILE A 464 11.74 -1.50 9.46
C ILE A 464 10.79 -0.37 9.11
N SER A 465 10.00 0.07 10.07
CA SER A 465 9.00 1.12 9.90
C SER A 465 9.32 2.34 10.72
N PHE A 466 9.16 3.51 10.09
CA PHE A 466 9.13 4.79 10.77
C PHE A 466 7.70 5.35 10.73
N PHE A 467 7.19 5.83 11.85
CA PHE A 467 5.91 6.52 11.92
C PHE A 467 5.97 7.72 12.87
N ALA A 468 5.08 8.68 12.67
CA ALA A 468 5.10 9.92 13.43
C ALA A 468 3.70 10.55 13.49
N GLN A 469 3.60 11.72 14.09
CA GLN A 469 2.39 12.56 14.07
C GLN A 469 1.98 12.95 12.64
N ALA A 470 0.72 13.37 12.48
CA ALA A 470 0.19 13.82 11.19
C ALA A 470 1.08 14.88 10.52
N TRP A 471 1.20 14.80 9.20
CA TRP A 471 1.92 15.74 8.35
C TRP A 471 3.45 15.71 8.51
N ARG A 472 4.00 14.57 8.94
CA ARG A 472 5.44 14.35 9.07
C ARG A 472 6.03 13.50 7.95
N GLU A 473 5.37 13.40 6.80
CA GLU A 473 5.85 12.64 5.64
C GLU A 473 7.27 13.04 5.22
N SER A 474 7.55 14.35 5.19
CA SER A 474 8.88 14.84 4.85
C SER A 474 9.97 14.35 5.80
N THR A 475 9.68 14.30 7.10
CA THR A 475 10.58 13.77 8.13
C THR A 475 10.79 12.26 7.94
N LEU A 476 9.71 11.51 7.71
CA LEU A 476 9.80 10.06 7.52
C LEU A 476 10.55 9.69 6.24
N ILE A 477 10.32 10.41 5.14
CA ILE A 477 11.05 10.22 3.88
C ILE A 477 12.54 10.50 4.08
N LYS A 478 12.89 11.58 4.78
CA LYS A 478 14.26 11.95 5.10
C LYS A 478 14.98 10.83 5.85
N PHE A 479 14.37 10.28 6.90
CA PHE A 479 14.95 9.21 7.72
C PHE A 479 15.05 7.88 6.96
N ALA A 480 13.98 7.50 6.27
CA ALA A 480 13.92 6.30 5.46
C ALA A 480 14.98 6.31 4.33
N TYR A 481 15.17 7.47 3.69
CA TYR A 481 16.18 7.63 2.63
C TYR A 481 17.60 7.50 3.18
N ALA A 482 17.94 8.20 4.27
CA ALA A 482 19.26 8.08 4.88
C ALA A 482 19.58 6.63 5.30
N PHE A 483 18.60 5.95 5.90
CA PHE A 483 18.72 4.54 6.28
C PHE A 483 18.88 3.62 5.07
N GLU A 484 18.04 3.77 4.05
CA GLU A 484 18.10 2.98 2.80
C GLU A 484 19.44 3.13 2.12
N GLN A 485 19.94 4.35 1.96
CA GLN A 485 21.20 4.64 1.27
C GLN A 485 22.43 4.07 2.02
N ALA A 486 22.37 4.06 3.34
CA ALA A 486 23.46 3.49 4.14
C ALA A 486 23.47 1.96 4.16
N THR A 487 22.30 1.31 3.97
CA THR A 487 22.18 -0.13 4.17
C THR A 487 22.07 -0.93 2.89
N GLN A 488 21.37 -0.41 1.87
CA GLN A 488 21.14 -1.09 0.59
C GLN A 488 20.64 -2.53 0.77
N PHE A 489 19.77 -2.78 1.76
CA PHE A 489 19.36 -4.14 2.13
C PHE A 489 18.50 -4.84 1.08
N ARG A 490 17.84 -4.08 0.20
CA ARG A 490 16.97 -4.70 -0.81
C ARG A 490 17.76 -5.65 -1.73
N ARG A 491 17.16 -6.83 -2.00
CA ARG A 491 17.65 -7.81 -2.96
C ARG A 491 16.55 -8.17 -3.94
N GLN A 492 16.92 -8.44 -5.19
CA GLN A 492 15.99 -8.92 -6.19
C GLN A 492 15.45 -10.30 -5.83
N PRO A 493 14.14 -10.58 -5.96
CA PRO A 493 13.57 -11.90 -5.72
C PRO A 493 14.04 -12.93 -6.76
N ARG A 494 14.13 -14.19 -6.35
CA ARG A 494 14.60 -15.31 -7.18
C ARG A 494 13.50 -16.30 -7.56
N PHE A 495 12.26 -16.05 -7.18
CA PHE A 495 11.10 -16.90 -7.47
C PHE A 495 11.28 -18.34 -6.99
N LEU A 496 11.82 -18.51 -5.79
CA LEU A 496 12.05 -19.84 -5.24
C LEU A 496 10.72 -20.55 -4.94
N PRO A 497 10.60 -21.86 -5.18
CA PRO A 497 9.38 -22.60 -4.83
C PRO A 497 9.03 -22.50 -3.36
N THR A 498 10.03 -22.49 -2.47
CA THR A 498 9.90 -22.33 -1.01
C THR A 498 11.13 -21.65 -0.43
N THR A 499 11.08 -21.30 0.86
CA THR A 499 12.23 -20.70 1.56
C THR A 499 13.36 -21.69 1.78
N ILE A 500 14.60 -21.19 1.82
CA ILE A 500 15.78 -21.98 2.17
C ILE A 500 15.99 -21.85 3.68
N LEU A 501 15.71 -22.93 4.45
CA LEU A 501 15.86 -22.94 5.91
C LEU A 501 17.29 -23.18 6.40
N SER A 502 18.23 -23.55 5.51
CA SER A 502 19.66 -23.62 5.85
C SER A 502 20.23 -22.21 6.06
N ALA A 503 20.89 -22.03 7.20
CA ALA A 503 21.57 -20.80 7.58
C ALA A 503 22.71 -20.45 6.63
#